data_681bdbcb1fe197a3cc026b57f4fc514c
#
_entry.id   681bdbcb1fe197a3cc026b57f4fc514c
#
_cell.length_a   1.000
_cell.length_b   1.000
_cell.length_c   1.000
_cell.angle_alpha   90.00
_cell.angle_beta   90.00
_cell.angle_gamma   90.00
#
_symmetry.space_group_name_H-M   'P 1'
#
loop_
_entity.id
_entity.type
_entity.pdbx_description
1 polymer ?
#
loop_
_entity_poly.entity_id
_entity_poly.type
_entity_poly.pdbx_seq_one_letter_code
_entity_poly.pdbx_strand_id
1 'polypeptide(L)'
;MSYYDFVKDYMKVDECKNNEKYSSAGHTFCWKKENSTYAEGLYWFYEGGSFIIDIHDFYIKEEVVQNSTYSMSDYVSIYSSYIVSANGEKFNPYQTITANSLCTFDFDNIKDDFVFLLHENCCYLAVSIGFKKELIEKHLASININPESFYSTLLQPNQIILTKALERVAMEILNCKMDAPAADFFFKAKANEWISIVIDTYLNRKKYKIEIDDDKALEDVARFLDDHFATNVNQGTLEKISKMSGTKLKNLFKEKYCQSITEYTQRKRMNVAETLLLLAASKFSIYYKRYKGKLPSEVRNLACKHHNFKCDYCD
;
A
#
# COMPACT_ATOMS: atom_id res chain seq x y z
N MET A 1 17.86 -23.51 -4.74
CA MET A 1 16.54 -23.74 -4.12
C MET A 1 15.50 -23.04 -4.99
N SER A 2 14.34 -23.67 -5.27
CA SER A 2 13.26 -22.97 -6.00
C SER A 2 12.60 -21.91 -5.10
N TYR A 3 11.93 -20.93 -5.70
CA TYR A 3 11.16 -19.96 -4.89
C TYR A 3 10.05 -20.64 -4.09
N TYR A 4 9.44 -21.67 -4.66
CA TYR A 4 8.46 -22.52 -3.97
C TYR A 4 9.04 -23.14 -2.69
N ASP A 5 10.22 -23.78 -2.77
CA ASP A 5 10.87 -24.39 -1.59
C ASP A 5 11.25 -23.32 -0.57
N PHE A 6 11.77 -22.19 -1.03
CA PHE A 6 12.10 -21.03 -0.17
C PHE A 6 10.87 -20.56 0.61
N VAL A 7 9.74 -20.32 -0.07
CA VAL A 7 8.50 -19.86 0.59
C VAL A 7 8.04 -20.87 1.64
N LYS A 8 8.05 -22.17 1.29
CA LYS A 8 7.63 -23.25 2.17
C LYS A 8 8.49 -23.33 3.43
N ASP A 9 9.80 -23.30 3.26
CA ASP A 9 10.75 -23.43 4.37
C ASP A 9 10.81 -22.19 5.23
N TYR A 10 10.78 -21.00 4.59
CA TYR A 10 10.84 -19.72 5.26
C TYR A 10 9.58 -19.41 6.08
N MET A 11 8.43 -19.53 5.44
CA MET A 11 7.15 -19.22 6.08
C MET A 11 6.66 -20.35 7.00
N LYS A 12 7.26 -21.56 6.92
CA LYS A 12 6.84 -22.74 7.66
C LYS A 12 5.35 -23.05 7.47
N VAL A 13 4.91 -23.03 6.21
CA VAL A 13 3.50 -23.15 5.83
C VAL A 13 3.28 -24.32 4.87
N ASP A 14 2.04 -24.78 4.81
CA ASP A 14 1.62 -25.82 3.88
C ASP A 14 0.86 -25.21 2.69
N GLU A 15 1.04 -25.83 1.52
CA GLU A 15 0.30 -25.45 0.33
C GLU A 15 -1.19 -25.76 0.48
N CYS A 16 -2.03 -24.77 0.17
CA CYS A 16 -3.49 -24.92 0.15
C CYS A 16 -3.96 -25.43 -1.21
N LYS A 17 -4.11 -26.73 -1.37
CA LYS A 17 -4.43 -27.37 -2.66
C LYS A 17 -5.81 -27.02 -3.24
N ASN A 18 -6.75 -26.50 -2.47
CA ASN A 18 -8.13 -26.24 -2.88
C ASN A 18 -8.55 -24.80 -2.60
N ASN A 19 -7.68 -23.83 -2.89
CA ASN A 19 -8.03 -22.44 -2.70
C ASN A 19 -8.58 -21.83 -3.98
N GLU A 20 -9.86 -21.45 -3.97
CA GLU A 20 -10.55 -20.77 -5.06
C GLU A 20 -10.46 -19.23 -4.95
N LYS A 21 -9.76 -18.71 -3.93
CA LYS A 21 -9.67 -17.26 -3.70
C LYS A 21 -8.82 -16.57 -4.76
N TYR A 22 -7.76 -17.22 -5.23
CA TYR A 22 -6.83 -16.69 -6.22
C TYR A 22 -6.72 -17.61 -7.43
N SER A 23 -6.02 -17.16 -8.50
CA SER A 23 -5.79 -17.94 -9.72
C SER A 23 -5.09 -19.26 -9.41
N SER A 24 -5.55 -20.35 -10.04
CA SER A 24 -4.94 -21.67 -9.95
C SER A 24 -3.59 -21.79 -10.65
N ALA A 25 -3.19 -20.79 -11.45
CA ALA A 25 -1.89 -20.75 -12.11
C ALA A 25 -0.72 -20.47 -11.14
N GLY A 26 -0.99 -19.94 -9.96
CA GLY A 26 -0.01 -19.74 -8.91
C GLY A 26 -0.12 -20.75 -7.78
N HIS A 27 0.78 -20.63 -6.81
CA HIS A 27 0.82 -21.44 -5.61
C HIS A 27 0.21 -20.69 -4.43
N THR A 28 -0.67 -21.35 -3.67
CA THR A 28 -1.28 -20.76 -2.48
C THR A 28 -0.81 -21.49 -1.24
N PHE A 29 -0.34 -20.74 -0.27
CA PHE A 29 0.04 -21.22 1.06
C PHE A 29 -0.88 -20.65 2.11
N CYS A 30 -1.12 -21.37 3.19
CA CYS A 30 -1.96 -20.90 4.27
C CYS A 30 -1.26 -21.03 5.63
N TRP A 31 -1.35 -19.94 6.40
CA TRP A 31 -1.12 -20.01 7.83
C TRP A 31 -2.41 -20.36 8.54
N LYS A 32 -2.35 -21.47 9.26
CA LYS A 32 -3.44 -21.90 10.14
C LYS A 32 -3.16 -21.42 11.56
N LYS A 33 -4.23 -21.27 12.34
CA LYS A 33 -4.15 -20.91 13.76
C LYS A 33 -3.20 -21.79 14.58
N GLU A 34 -3.04 -23.03 14.14
CA GLU A 34 -2.19 -24.04 14.81
C GLU A 34 -0.70 -23.86 14.48
N ASN A 35 -0.36 -23.21 13.35
CA ASN A 35 1.01 -23.09 12.85
C ASN A 35 1.62 -21.72 13.11
N SER A 36 0.82 -20.71 13.48
CA SER A 36 1.31 -19.35 13.70
C SER A 36 0.55 -18.63 14.80
N THR A 37 1.29 -18.10 15.76
CA THR A 37 0.75 -17.25 16.83
C THR A 37 0.54 -15.82 16.35
N TYR A 38 1.32 -15.34 15.38
CA TYR A 38 1.39 -13.93 14.99
C TYR A 38 0.52 -13.58 13.77
N ALA A 39 0.20 -14.50 12.87
CA ALA A 39 -0.64 -14.22 11.71
C ALA A 39 -1.48 -15.41 11.26
N GLU A 40 -2.59 -15.15 10.57
CA GLU A 40 -3.35 -16.15 9.82
C GLU A 40 -3.78 -15.58 8.48
N GLY A 41 -3.93 -16.42 7.47
CA GLY A 41 -4.35 -16.01 6.13
C GLY A 41 -3.65 -16.76 5.01
N LEU A 42 -3.57 -16.12 3.86
CA LEU A 42 -3.08 -16.72 2.62
C LEU A 42 -1.89 -15.94 2.07
N TYR A 43 -0.93 -16.68 1.54
CA TYR A 43 0.10 -16.17 0.66
C TYR A 43 -0.04 -16.86 -0.70
N TRP A 44 -0.17 -16.08 -1.75
CA TRP A 44 -0.23 -16.59 -3.11
C TRP A 44 0.91 -16.01 -3.94
N PHE A 45 1.53 -16.80 -4.80
CA PHE A 45 2.51 -16.30 -5.75
C PHE A 45 2.48 -17.01 -7.10
N TYR A 46 2.94 -16.30 -8.13
CA TYR A 46 3.14 -16.77 -9.49
C TYR A 46 4.56 -16.44 -9.96
N GLU A 47 5.29 -17.45 -10.50
CA GLU A 47 6.63 -17.26 -11.07
C GLU A 47 6.56 -17.10 -12.59
N GLY A 48 6.98 -15.92 -13.10
CA GLY A 48 7.02 -15.60 -14.53
C GLY A 48 8.42 -15.68 -15.16
N GLY A 49 9.35 -16.38 -14.52
CA GLY A 49 10.74 -16.55 -14.96
C GLY A 49 11.65 -15.37 -14.59
N SER A 50 11.41 -14.18 -15.09
CA SER A 50 12.17 -12.95 -14.75
C SER A 50 11.46 -12.05 -13.74
N PHE A 51 10.30 -12.45 -13.27
CA PHE A 51 9.52 -11.75 -12.25
C PHE A 51 8.74 -12.73 -11.38
N ILE A 52 8.37 -12.29 -10.20
CA ILE A 52 7.45 -12.97 -9.30
C ILE A 52 6.33 -11.98 -8.97
N ILE A 53 5.08 -12.45 -9.07
CA ILE A 53 3.92 -11.73 -8.56
C ILE A 53 3.49 -12.42 -7.29
N ASP A 54 3.19 -11.69 -6.24
CA ASP A 54 2.64 -12.27 -5.03
C ASP A 54 1.52 -11.45 -4.39
N ILE A 55 0.73 -12.12 -3.58
CA ILE A 55 -0.37 -11.55 -2.81
C ILE A 55 -0.19 -11.98 -1.36
N HIS A 56 -0.03 -11.00 -0.49
CA HIS A 56 -0.08 -11.16 0.96
C HIS A 56 -1.50 -10.86 1.42
N ASP A 57 -2.14 -11.79 2.08
CA ASP A 57 -3.53 -11.69 2.53
C ASP A 57 -3.64 -12.26 3.93
N PHE A 58 -3.18 -11.48 4.90
CA PHE A 58 -3.02 -11.90 6.29
C PHE A 58 -3.87 -11.07 7.24
N TYR A 59 -4.28 -11.69 8.33
CA TYR A 59 -4.69 -11.01 9.55
C TYR A 59 -3.55 -11.13 10.58
N ILE A 60 -3.03 -10.00 11.02
CA ILE A 60 -1.93 -9.91 11.98
C ILE A 60 -2.52 -9.93 13.39
N LYS A 61 -2.20 -10.97 14.17
CA LYS A 61 -2.72 -11.19 15.54
C LYS A 61 -1.82 -10.57 16.60
N GLU A 62 -0.51 -10.66 16.39
CA GLU A 62 0.53 -10.12 17.24
C GLU A 62 1.48 -9.28 16.39
N GLU A 63 2.11 -8.28 16.97
CA GLU A 63 3.05 -7.42 16.27
C GLU A 63 4.15 -8.23 15.57
N VAL A 64 4.36 -7.98 14.29
CA VAL A 64 5.37 -8.63 13.48
C VAL A 64 6.51 -7.67 13.23
N VAL A 65 7.69 -8.00 13.74
CA VAL A 65 8.93 -7.29 13.44
C VAL A 65 9.79 -8.17 12.56
N GLN A 66 10.03 -7.75 11.34
CA GLN A 66 10.87 -8.46 10.39
C GLN A 66 12.16 -7.68 10.16
N ASN A 67 13.25 -8.24 10.62
CA ASN A 67 14.60 -7.79 10.28
C ASN A 67 15.05 -8.57 9.06
N SER A 68 15.69 -7.92 8.10
CA SER A 68 16.09 -8.58 6.85
C SER A 68 17.28 -9.52 7.09
N THR A 69 16.98 -10.72 7.54
CA THR A 69 17.95 -11.82 7.60
C THR A 69 17.83 -12.78 6.41
N TYR A 70 16.90 -12.51 5.48
CA TYR A 70 16.56 -13.44 4.41
C TYR A 70 16.89 -12.86 3.04
N SER A 71 17.63 -13.62 2.25
CA SER A 71 18.04 -13.20 0.93
C SER A 71 16.94 -13.45 -0.11
N MET A 72 16.06 -12.47 -0.28
CA MET A 72 15.17 -12.43 -1.46
C MET A 72 15.93 -12.12 -2.74
N SER A 73 17.16 -11.61 -2.65
CA SER A 73 18.01 -11.25 -3.79
C SER A 73 18.33 -12.44 -4.72
N ASP A 74 18.29 -13.66 -4.21
CA ASP A 74 18.45 -14.86 -5.04
C ASP A 74 17.30 -15.04 -6.07
N TYR A 75 16.16 -14.41 -5.83
CA TYR A 75 14.94 -14.56 -6.64
C TYR A 75 14.54 -13.30 -7.36
N VAL A 76 14.59 -12.17 -6.69
CA VAL A 76 14.24 -10.85 -7.21
C VAL A 76 15.12 -9.78 -6.58
N SER A 77 15.49 -8.77 -7.37
CA SER A 77 16.33 -7.66 -6.91
C SER A 77 15.49 -6.45 -6.50
N ILE A 78 14.57 -6.04 -7.35
CA ILE A 78 13.65 -4.93 -7.09
C ILE A 78 12.26 -5.49 -6.85
N TYR A 79 11.67 -5.12 -5.72
CA TYR A 79 10.36 -5.58 -5.30
C TYR A 79 9.48 -4.39 -4.98
N SER A 80 8.34 -4.33 -5.65
CA SER A 80 7.39 -3.22 -5.56
C SER A 80 6.04 -3.75 -5.09
N SER A 81 5.56 -3.26 -3.96
CA SER A 81 4.38 -3.75 -3.27
C SER A 81 3.33 -2.64 -3.17
N TYR A 82 2.19 -2.82 -3.84
CA TYR A 82 1.01 -1.99 -3.65
C TYR A 82 0.22 -2.49 -2.45
N ILE A 83 0.08 -1.64 -1.44
CA ILE A 83 -0.59 -1.96 -0.20
C ILE A 83 -2.07 -1.60 -0.32
N VAL A 84 -2.93 -2.62 -0.30
CA VAL A 84 -4.38 -2.44 -0.32
C VAL A 84 -4.89 -2.11 1.09
N SER A 85 -4.38 -2.81 2.10
CA SER A 85 -4.69 -2.59 3.51
C SER A 85 -3.50 -2.99 4.37
N ALA A 86 -3.08 -2.12 5.27
CA ALA A 86 -2.06 -2.40 6.29
C ALA A 86 -2.07 -1.35 7.39
N ASN A 87 -1.40 -1.69 8.49
CA ASN A 87 -1.01 -0.76 9.54
C ASN A 87 0.40 -1.14 10.03
N GLY A 88 1.39 -0.33 9.64
CA GLY A 88 2.78 -0.63 9.97
C GLY A 88 3.75 0.44 9.49
N GLU A 89 5.03 0.17 9.64
CA GLU A 89 6.13 1.02 9.25
C GLU A 89 7.28 0.23 8.62
N LYS A 90 8.00 0.91 7.73
CA LYS A 90 9.31 0.50 7.25
C LYS A 90 10.34 1.53 7.72
N PHE A 91 11.47 1.06 8.19
CA PHE A 91 12.58 1.92 8.61
C PHE A 91 13.76 1.80 7.63
N ASN A 92 14.53 2.87 7.55
CA ASN A 92 15.74 2.99 6.74
C ASN A 92 15.54 2.79 5.21
N PRO A 93 14.84 3.72 4.55
CA PRO A 93 14.27 4.98 5.08
C PRO A 93 12.89 4.78 5.73
N TYR A 94 12.54 5.65 6.68
CA TYR A 94 11.24 5.60 7.35
C TYR A 94 10.09 5.86 6.37
N GLN A 95 9.10 4.98 6.41
CA GLN A 95 7.87 5.10 5.65
C GLN A 95 6.74 4.40 6.40
N THR A 96 5.59 5.06 6.54
CA THR A 96 4.37 4.42 7.01
C THR A 96 3.81 3.48 5.95
N ILE A 97 3.34 2.31 6.39
CA ILE A 97 2.71 1.30 5.54
C ILE A 97 1.23 1.30 5.86
N THR A 98 0.47 1.95 5.01
CA THR A 98 -0.98 2.13 5.18
C THR A 98 -1.71 1.77 3.88
N ALA A 99 -3.04 1.67 3.96
CA ALA A 99 -3.84 1.44 2.77
C ALA A 99 -3.54 2.45 1.66
N ASN A 100 -3.55 1.97 0.43
CA ASN A 100 -3.27 2.76 -0.78
C ASN A 100 -1.89 3.42 -0.77
N SER A 101 -0.87 2.71 -0.31
CA SER A 101 0.53 3.12 -0.37
C SER A 101 1.36 2.16 -1.23
N LEU A 102 2.55 2.61 -1.61
CA LEU A 102 3.51 1.81 -2.36
C LEU A 102 4.78 1.66 -1.52
N CYS A 103 5.21 0.43 -1.31
CA CYS A 103 6.51 0.10 -0.73
C CYS A 103 7.41 -0.50 -1.80
N THR A 104 8.62 0.02 -1.95
CA THR A 104 9.62 -0.55 -2.86
C THR A 104 10.86 -0.95 -2.07
N PHE A 105 11.44 -2.10 -2.44
CA PHE A 105 12.61 -2.69 -1.82
C PHE A 105 13.65 -2.98 -2.90
N ASP A 106 14.91 -2.73 -2.58
CA ASP A 106 16.07 -3.20 -3.32
C ASP A 106 16.75 -4.28 -2.48
N PHE A 107 16.45 -5.52 -2.77
CA PHE A 107 16.95 -6.65 -1.99
C PHE A 107 18.45 -6.88 -2.18
N ASP A 108 19.05 -6.38 -3.26
CA ASP A 108 20.49 -6.47 -3.48
C ASP A 108 21.26 -5.50 -2.55
N ASN A 109 20.61 -4.43 -2.07
CA ASN A 109 21.20 -3.36 -1.27
C ASN A 109 20.47 -3.12 0.06
N ILE A 110 19.69 -4.05 0.55
CA ILE A 110 19.09 -3.96 1.89
C ILE A 110 20.21 -3.93 2.94
N LYS A 111 20.15 -2.93 3.83
CA LYS A 111 21.09 -2.75 4.93
C LYS A 111 20.67 -3.59 6.14
N ASP A 112 21.63 -3.92 6.98
CA ASP A 112 21.40 -4.71 8.22
C ASP A 112 20.45 -4.03 9.21
N ASP A 113 20.28 -2.70 9.11
CA ASP A 113 19.40 -1.90 9.96
C ASP A 113 17.98 -1.72 9.40
N PHE A 114 17.65 -2.44 8.33
CA PHE A 114 16.30 -2.47 7.79
C PHE A 114 15.34 -3.17 8.77
N VAL A 115 14.21 -2.52 9.03
CA VAL A 115 13.11 -3.10 9.84
C VAL A 115 11.79 -2.85 9.13
N PHE A 116 10.99 -3.90 9.06
CA PHE A 116 9.61 -3.88 8.62
C PHE A 116 8.72 -4.29 9.78
N LEU A 117 7.81 -3.41 10.16
CA LEU A 117 6.94 -3.59 11.32
C LEU A 117 5.48 -3.61 10.85
N LEU A 118 4.72 -4.62 11.26
CA LEU A 118 3.26 -4.67 11.14
C LEU A 118 2.64 -4.72 12.53
N HIS A 119 1.70 -3.84 12.77
CA HIS A 119 1.00 -3.79 14.05
C HIS A 119 -0.05 -4.90 14.17
N GLU A 120 -0.30 -5.30 15.39
CA GLU A 120 -1.32 -6.29 15.71
C GLU A 120 -2.75 -5.84 15.39
N ASN A 121 -3.66 -6.80 15.28
CA ASN A 121 -5.09 -6.61 15.07
C ASN A 121 -5.44 -5.83 13.78
N CYS A 122 -4.70 -6.09 12.70
CA CYS A 122 -4.96 -5.49 11.40
C CYS A 122 -4.87 -6.51 10.26
N CYS A 123 -5.51 -6.19 9.14
CA CYS A 123 -5.30 -6.90 7.88
C CYS A 123 -4.04 -6.37 7.21
N TYR A 124 -3.26 -7.27 6.61
CA TYR A 124 -2.20 -6.95 5.68
C TYR A 124 -2.55 -7.57 4.33
N LEU A 125 -3.07 -6.74 3.42
CA LEU A 125 -3.38 -7.11 2.06
C LEU A 125 -2.51 -6.30 1.12
N ALA A 126 -1.64 -6.99 0.38
CA ALA A 126 -0.73 -6.37 -0.56
C ALA A 126 -0.61 -7.18 -1.84
N VAL A 127 -0.42 -6.50 -2.96
CA VAL A 127 -0.10 -7.09 -4.27
C VAL A 127 1.27 -6.59 -4.66
N SER A 128 2.20 -7.50 -4.91
CA SER A 128 3.57 -7.14 -5.18
C SER A 128 4.07 -7.76 -6.48
N ILE A 129 5.02 -7.09 -7.09
CA ILE A 129 5.81 -7.65 -8.20
C ILE A 129 7.30 -7.46 -7.90
N GLY A 130 8.00 -8.58 -7.86
CA GLY A 130 9.45 -8.62 -7.80
C GLY A 130 10.05 -8.86 -9.18
N PHE A 131 11.07 -8.11 -9.55
CA PHE A 131 11.77 -8.22 -10.83
C PHE A 131 13.22 -8.62 -10.62
N LYS A 132 13.74 -9.49 -11.48
CA LYS A 132 15.16 -9.75 -11.58
C LYS A 132 15.87 -8.55 -12.19
N LYS A 133 17.05 -8.25 -11.69
CA LYS A 133 17.84 -7.07 -12.08
C LYS A 133 18.11 -7.01 -13.59
N GLU A 134 18.44 -8.16 -14.19
CA GLU A 134 18.76 -8.27 -15.62
C GLU A 134 17.60 -7.83 -16.51
N LEU A 135 16.34 -8.09 -16.08
CA LEU A 135 15.17 -7.63 -16.83
C LEU A 135 15.08 -6.12 -16.85
N ILE A 136 15.25 -5.48 -15.70
CA ILE A 136 15.16 -4.02 -15.57
C ILE A 136 16.32 -3.35 -16.31
N GLU A 137 17.55 -3.79 -16.06
CA GLU A 137 18.75 -3.21 -16.68
C GLU A 137 18.74 -3.30 -18.21
N LYS A 138 18.27 -4.42 -18.74
CA LYS A 138 18.09 -4.58 -20.19
C LYS A 138 17.13 -3.53 -20.77
N HIS A 139 16.04 -3.24 -20.09
CA HIS A 139 15.08 -2.22 -20.53
C HIS A 139 15.66 -0.81 -20.37
N LEU A 140 16.30 -0.50 -19.26
CA LEU A 140 16.92 0.79 -18.99
C LEU A 140 18.05 1.09 -19.98
N ALA A 141 18.88 0.11 -20.32
CA ALA A 141 19.94 0.24 -21.31
C ALA A 141 19.38 0.58 -22.70
N SER A 142 18.25 -0.02 -23.10
CA SER A 142 17.63 0.25 -24.41
C SER A 142 17.14 1.70 -24.57
N ILE A 143 16.94 2.42 -23.49
CA ILE A 143 16.46 3.81 -23.43
C ILE A 143 17.50 4.77 -22.82
N ASN A 144 18.74 4.34 -22.66
CA ASN A 144 19.87 5.13 -22.14
C ASN A 144 19.60 5.74 -20.73
N ILE A 145 18.93 5.02 -19.85
CA ILE A 145 18.73 5.42 -18.46
C ILE A 145 19.81 4.77 -17.59
N ASN A 146 20.42 5.59 -16.70
CA ASN A 146 21.33 5.09 -15.67
C ASN A 146 20.54 4.32 -14.59
N PRO A 147 20.85 3.02 -14.37
CA PRO A 147 20.13 2.20 -13.39
C PRO A 147 20.18 2.75 -11.96
N GLU A 148 21.31 3.26 -11.48
CA GLU A 148 21.45 3.80 -10.13
C GLU A 148 20.53 4.98 -9.87
N SER A 149 20.43 5.90 -10.86
CA SER A 149 19.50 7.05 -10.79
C SER A 149 18.04 6.61 -10.82
N PHE A 150 17.74 5.54 -11.55
CA PHE A 150 16.41 4.95 -11.59
C PHE A 150 16.05 4.33 -10.23
N TYR A 151 16.90 3.47 -9.69
CA TYR A 151 16.67 2.80 -8.41
C TYR A 151 16.60 3.80 -7.25
N SER A 152 17.52 4.76 -7.17
CA SER A 152 17.49 5.79 -6.12
C SER A 152 16.18 6.59 -6.11
N THR A 153 15.57 6.80 -7.28
CA THR A 153 14.27 7.48 -7.39
C THR A 153 13.13 6.55 -6.97
N LEU A 154 13.17 5.30 -7.41
CA LEU A 154 12.11 4.31 -7.13
C LEU A 154 12.01 3.97 -5.65
N LEU A 155 13.13 4.01 -4.93
CA LEU A 155 13.21 3.70 -3.50
C LEU A 155 12.82 4.86 -2.58
N GLN A 156 12.55 6.04 -3.13
CA GLN A 156 12.10 7.16 -2.30
C GLN A 156 10.73 6.87 -1.68
N PRO A 157 10.52 7.25 -0.41
CA PRO A 157 9.21 7.11 0.23
C PRO A 157 8.16 8.01 -0.44
N ASN A 158 6.89 7.67 -0.25
CA ASN A 158 5.74 8.48 -0.69
C ASN A 158 5.64 8.71 -2.20
N GLN A 159 5.83 7.68 -2.99
CA GLN A 159 5.65 7.66 -4.46
C GLN A 159 4.16 7.79 -4.88
N ILE A 160 3.49 8.88 -4.52
CA ILE A 160 2.03 9.01 -4.66
C ILE A 160 1.56 8.88 -6.10
N ILE A 161 2.29 9.49 -7.05
CA ILE A 161 1.97 9.42 -8.48
C ILE A 161 2.04 7.97 -8.96
N LEU A 162 3.13 7.29 -8.64
CA LEU A 162 3.34 5.89 -9.00
C LEU A 162 2.32 4.98 -8.32
N THR A 163 2.05 5.20 -7.03
CA THR A 163 1.04 4.44 -6.26
C THR A 163 -0.31 4.47 -6.95
N LYS A 164 -0.79 5.65 -7.34
CA LYS A 164 -2.10 5.79 -7.99
C LYS A 164 -2.13 5.15 -9.39
N ALA A 165 -1.03 5.26 -10.14
CA ALA A 165 -0.94 4.66 -11.47
C ALA A 165 -0.94 3.12 -11.39
N LEU A 166 -0.36 2.54 -10.35
CA LEU A 166 -0.28 1.09 -10.14
C LEU A 166 -1.53 0.47 -9.49
N GLU A 167 -2.38 1.27 -8.84
CA GLU A 167 -3.59 0.81 -8.16
C GLU A 167 -4.46 -0.11 -9.03
N ARG A 168 -4.75 0.32 -10.26
CA ARG A 168 -5.58 -0.46 -11.19
C ARG A 168 -4.95 -1.82 -11.51
N VAL A 169 -3.66 -1.84 -11.81
CA VAL A 169 -2.94 -3.08 -12.17
C VAL A 169 -2.91 -4.04 -10.97
N ALA A 170 -2.65 -3.53 -9.77
CA ALA A 170 -2.68 -4.32 -8.55
C ALA A 170 -4.06 -4.94 -8.30
N MET A 171 -5.14 -4.16 -8.44
CA MET A 171 -6.50 -4.65 -8.25
C MET A 171 -6.92 -5.66 -9.32
N GLU A 172 -6.46 -5.51 -10.56
CA GLU A 172 -6.70 -6.50 -11.63
C GLU A 172 -5.97 -7.82 -11.33
N ILE A 173 -4.75 -7.78 -10.82
CA ILE A 173 -4.00 -8.96 -10.36
C ILE A 173 -4.73 -9.63 -9.20
N LEU A 174 -5.09 -8.87 -8.16
CA LEU A 174 -5.77 -9.37 -6.97
C LEU A 174 -7.07 -10.12 -7.30
N ASN A 175 -7.81 -9.63 -8.28
CA ASN A 175 -9.12 -10.17 -8.68
C ASN A 175 -9.04 -11.21 -9.81
N CYS A 176 -7.84 -11.56 -10.28
CA CYS A 176 -7.67 -12.54 -11.35
C CYS A 176 -8.09 -13.94 -10.89
N LYS A 177 -8.97 -14.57 -11.68
CA LYS A 177 -9.46 -15.95 -11.47
C LYS A 177 -9.16 -16.86 -12.65
N MET A 178 -8.32 -16.41 -13.58
CA MET A 178 -7.96 -17.18 -14.75
C MET A 178 -7.13 -18.40 -14.36
N ASP A 179 -7.30 -19.47 -15.13
CA ASP A 179 -6.46 -20.67 -15.06
C ASP A 179 -5.37 -20.63 -16.15
N ALA A 180 -4.34 -21.45 -15.99
CA ALA A 180 -3.35 -21.65 -17.04
C ALA A 180 -4.02 -22.34 -18.28
N PRO A 181 -3.61 -22.01 -19.53
CA PRO A 181 -2.50 -21.11 -19.89
C PRO A 181 -2.92 -19.61 -20.01
N ALA A 182 -4.19 -19.25 -19.88
CA ALA A 182 -4.66 -17.89 -20.04
C ALA A 182 -4.06 -16.94 -18.97
N ALA A 183 -3.95 -17.43 -17.73
CA ALA A 183 -3.34 -16.69 -16.62
C ALA A 183 -1.86 -16.35 -16.88
N ASP A 184 -1.11 -17.20 -17.60
CA ASP A 184 0.29 -16.96 -17.93
C ASP A 184 0.45 -15.71 -18.79
N PHE A 185 -0.42 -15.56 -19.80
CA PHE A 185 -0.43 -14.35 -20.63
C PHE A 185 -0.87 -13.13 -19.82
N PHE A 186 -1.87 -13.28 -18.98
CA PHE A 186 -2.38 -12.20 -18.13
C PHE A 186 -1.29 -11.69 -17.19
N PHE A 187 -0.65 -12.56 -16.40
CA PHE A 187 0.37 -12.14 -15.43
C PHE A 187 1.62 -11.58 -16.10
N LYS A 188 2.05 -12.12 -17.24
CA LYS A 188 3.12 -11.52 -18.04
C LYS A 188 2.77 -10.12 -18.55
N ALA A 189 1.54 -9.93 -19.01
CA ALA A 189 1.06 -8.61 -19.44
C ALA A 189 1.04 -7.62 -18.26
N LYS A 190 0.57 -8.06 -17.07
CA LYS A 190 0.52 -7.21 -15.87
C LYS A 190 1.90 -6.85 -15.34
N ALA A 191 2.87 -7.76 -15.37
CA ALA A 191 4.25 -7.45 -15.01
C ALA A 191 4.87 -6.43 -15.96
N ASN A 192 4.65 -6.58 -17.28
CA ASN A 192 5.11 -5.61 -18.27
C ASN A 192 4.42 -4.25 -18.13
N GLU A 193 3.12 -4.23 -17.85
CA GLU A 193 2.37 -3.00 -17.59
C GLU A 193 2.90 -2.28 -16.35
N TRP A 194 3.17 -3.02 -15.26
CA TRP A 194 3.73 -2.48 -14.02
C TRP A 194 5.06 -1.79 -14.26
N ILE A 195 6.02 -2.48 -14.88
CA ILE A 195 7.34 -1.90 -15.15
C ILE A 195 7.26 -0.73 -16.14
N SER A 196 6.35 -0.77 -17.11
CA SER A 196 6.13 0.33 -18.06
C SER A 196 5.65 1.59 -17.37
N ILE A 197 4.69 1.46 -16.41
CA ILE A 197 4.19 2.57 -15.60
C ILE A 197 5.31 3.15 -14.73
N VAL A 198 6.15 2.30 -14.13
CA VAL A 198 7.30 2.72 -13.33
C VAL A 198 8.28 3.53 -14.15
N ILE A 199 8.65 3.04 -15.35
CA ILE A 199 9.57 3.73 -16.26
C ILE A 199 8.97 5.05 -16.75
N ASP A 200 7.70 5.07 -17.17
CA ASP A 200 7.03 6.28 -17.64
C ASP A 200 6.98 7.35 -16.55
N THR A 201 6.64 6.97 -15.33
CA THR A 201 6.64 7.87 -14.17
C THR A 201 8.01 8.45 -13.90
N TYR A 202 9.07 7.62 -14.00
CA TYR A 202 10.46 8.07 -13.87
C TYR A 202 10.85 9.08 -14.95
N LEU A 203 10.54 8.79 -16.21
CA LEU A 203 10.88 9.67 -17.35
C LEU A 203 10.15 11.01 -17.29
N ASN A 204 8.90 10.99 -16.85
CA ASN A 204 8.06 12.16 -16.81
C ASN A 204 8.20 12.97 -15.50
N ARG A 205 9.00 12.51 -14.52
CA ARG A 205 9.20 13.21 -13.22
C ARG A 205 9.61 14.68 -13.36
N LYS A 206 10.33 15.05 -14.43
CA LYS A 206 10.72 16.45 -14.70
C LYS A 206 9.53 17.34 -15.10
N LYS A 207 8.46 16.78 -15.66
CA LYS A 207 7.22 17.51 -15.96
C LYS A 207 6.46 17.92 -14.68
N TYR A 208 6.71 17.19 -13.58
CA TYR A 208 6.08 17.40 -12.27
C TYR A 208 6.99 18.19 -11.32
N LYS A 209 7.98 18.92 -11.85
CA LYS A 209 8.86 19.74 -11.01
C LYS A 209 8.12 21.01 -10.62
N ILE A 210 7.40 20.90 -9.51
CA ILE A 210 6.81 22.03 -8.79
C ILE A 210 7.96 22.87 -8.20
N GLU A 211 7.83 24.19 -8.21
CA GLU A 211 8.82 25.08 -7.56
C GLU A 211 8.96 24.70 -6.07
N ILE A 212 10.18 24.76 -5.53
CA ILE A 212 10.49 24.26 -4.17
C ILE A 212 9.60 24.89 -3.10
N ASP A 213 9.29 26.20 -3.24
CA ASP A 213 8.42 26.90 -2.30
C ASP A 213 6.96 26.45 -2.38
N ASP A 214 6.47 26.19 -3.60
CA ASP A 214 5.13 25.65 -3.83
C ASP A 214 5.04 24.20 -3.31
N ASP A 215 6.10 23.41 -3.48
CA ASP A 215 6.16 22.02 -3.02
C ASP A 215 6.02 21.92 -1.49
N LYS A 216 6.77 22.73 -0.76
CA LYS A 216 6.68 22.82 0.70
C LYS A 216 5.31 23.32 1.17
N ALA A 217 4.75 24.31 0.50
CA ALA A 217 3.42 24.81 0.82
C ALA A 217 2.32 23.74 0.62
N LEU A 218 2.45 22.89 -0.40
CA LEU A 218 1.54 21.76 -0.62
C LEU A 218 1.69 20.69 0.46
N GLU A 219 2.92 20.44 0.95
CA GLU A 219 3.16 19.52 2.08
C GLU A 219 2.54 20.03 3.37
N ASP A 220 2.63 21.33 3.64
CA ASP A 220 1.99 21.94 4.81
C ASP A 220 0.46 21.84 4.73
N VAL A 221 -0.12 21.99 3.52
CA VAL A 221 -1.57 21.74 3.29
C VAL A 221 -1.92 20.28 3.53
N ALA A 222 -1.15 19.33 3.00
CA ALA A 222 -1.41 17.91 3.18
C ALA A 222 -1.34 17.50 4.65
N ARG A 223 -0.31 17.97 5.37
CA ARG A 223 -0.17 17.74 6.81
C ARG A 223 -1.36 18.32 7.59
N PHE A 224 -1.78 19.53 7.26
CA PHE A 224 -2.95 20.13 7.88
C PHE A 224 -4.23 19.32 7.64
N LEU A 225 -4.43 18.80 6.42
CA LEU A 225 -5.55 17.92 6.10
C LEU A 225 -5.46 16.59 6.86
N ASP A 226 -4.26 16.07 7.03
CA ASP A 226 -4.02 14.84 7.79
C ASP A 226 -4.34 15.00 9.29
N ASP A 227 -4.07 16.15 9.86
CA ASP A 227 -4.37 16.46 11.26
C ASP A 227 -5.86 16.82 11.47
N HIS A 228 -6.53 17.32 10.44
CA HIS A 228 -7.91 17.83 10.51
C HIS A 228 -8.91 17.04 9.65
N PHE A 229 -8.58 15.81 9.28
CA PHE A 229 -9.40 14.98 8.37
C PHE A 229 -10.85 14.78 8.86
N ALA A 230 -11.08 14.77 10.18
CA ALA A 230 -12.41 14.57 10.77
C ALA A 230 -13.33 15.78 10.65
N THR A 231 -12.79 16.96 10.34
CA THR A 231 -13.56 18.20 10.24
C THR A 231 -13.72 18.65 8.79
N ASN A 232 -14.69 19.55 8.55
CA ASN A 232 -14.79 20.21 7.26
C ASN A 232 -13.83 21.38 7.21
N VAL A 233 -12.77 21.25 6.43
CA VAL A 233 -11.75 22.28 6.23
C VAL A 233 -12.24 23.26 5.17
N ASN A 234 -12.27 24.55 5.52
CA ASN A 234 -12.63 25.61 4.58
C ASN A 234 -11.49 25.85 3.57
N GLN A 235 -11.83 26.04 2.31
CA GLN A 235 -10.87 26.34 1.23
C GLN A 235 -10.01 27.58 1.56
N GLY A 236 -10.60 28.63 2.11
CA GLY A 236 -9.87 29.85 2.49
C GLY A 236 -8.79 29.61 3.56
N THR A 237 -8.94 28.59 4.41
CA THR A 237 -7.90 28.18 5.35
C THR A 237 -6.71 27.57 4.62
N LEU A 238 -6.97 26.71 3.63
CA LEU A 238 -5.92 26.07 2.82
C LEU A 238 -5.18 27.10 1.94
N GLU A 239 -5.89 28.09 1.41
CA GLU A 239 -5.30 29.19 0.66
C GLU A 239 -4.35 30.03 1.53
N LYS A 240 -4.72 30.26 2.79
CA LYS A 240 -3.86 30.97 3.76
C LYS A 240 -2.61 30.17 4.12
N ILE A 241 -2.74 28.85 4.31
CA ILE A 241 -1.62 27.95 4.62
C ILE A 241 -0.64 27.93 3.45
N SER A 242 -1.15 27.71 2.23
CA SER A 242 -0.32 27.59 1.02
C SER A 242 0.16 28.94 0.48
N LYS A 243 -0.44 30.05 0.89
CA LYS A 243 -0.26 31.39 0.28
C LYS A 243 -0.53 31.40 -1.23
N MET A 244 -1.37 30.50 -1.70
CA MET A 244 -1.76 30.35 -3.12
C MET A 244 -3.23 30.72 -3.31
N SER A 245 -3.56 31.16 -4.54
CA SER A 245 -4.97 31.24 -4.94
C SER A 245 -5.60 29.84 -4.99
N GLY A 246 -6.90 29.75 -4.73
CA GLY A 246 -7.59 28.46 -4.69
C GLY A 246 -7.48 27.65 -6.00
N THR A 247 -7.42 28.32 -7.15
CA THR A 247 -7.22 27.67 -8.44
C THR A 247 -5.80 27.10 -8.57
N LYS A 248 -4.77 27.87 -8.22
CA LYS A 248 -3.36 27.41 -8.22
C LYS A 248 -3.19 26.24 -7.27
N LEU A 249 -3.70 26.37 -6.03
CA LEU A 249 -3.62 25.32 -5.03
C LEU A 249 -4.27 24.01 -5.51
N LYS A 250 -5.49 24.05 -6.05
CA LYS A 250 -6.18 22.85 -6.55
C LYS A 250 -5.41 22.15 -7.67
N ASN A 251 -4.88 22.93 -8.61
CA ASN A 251 -4.14 22.40 -9.75
C ASN A 251 -2.83 21.74 -9.29
N LEU A 252 -2.00 22.45 -8.53
CA LEU A 252 -0.73 21.94 -8.05
C LEU A 252 -0.90 20.81 -7.05
N PHE A 253 -1.92 20.86 -6.17
CA PHE A 253 -2.23 19.78 -5.26
C PHE A 253 -2.62 18.50 -6.03
N LYS A 254 -3.49 18.64 -7.06
CA LYS A 254 -3.86 17.53 -7.93
C LYS A 254 -2.67 17.01 -8.73
N GLU A 255 -1.78 17.87 -9.17
CA GLU A 255 -0.54 17.51 -9.85
C GLU A 255 0.40 16.72 -8.93
N LYS A 256 0.68 17.23 -7.72
CA LYS A 256 1.58 16.59 -6.74
C LYS A 256 1.01 15.29 -6.18
N TYR A 257 -0.26 15.30 -5.76
CA TYR A 257 -0.87 14.16 -5.05
C TYR A 257 -1.74 13.27 -5.95
N CYS A 258 -1.83 13.56 -7.26
CA CYS A 258 -2.65 12.84 -8.26
C CYS A 258 -4.12 12.68 -7.88
N GLN A 259 -4.63 13.49 -6.96
CA GLN A 259 -6.01 13.50 -6.46
C GLN A 259 -6.39 14.90 -6.00
N SER A 260 -7.67 15.21 -6.08
CA SER A 260 -8.16 16.47 -5.54
C SER A 260 -8.03 16.51 -4.01
N ILE A 261 -8.03 17.71 -3.43
CA ILE A 261 -8.05 17.91 -1.97
C ILE A 261 -9.20 17.13 -1.31
N THR A 262 -10.37 17.10 -1.95
CA THR A 262 -11.54 16.36 -1.45
C THR A 262 -11.30 14.87 -1.45
N GLU A 263 -10.79 14.30 -2.57
CA GLU A 263 -10.45 12.87 -2.67
C GLU A 263 -9.37 12.48 -1.66
N TYR A 264 -8.34 13.31 -1.47
CA TYR A 264 -7.29 13.12 -0.48
C TYR A 264 -7.87 12.99 0.93
N THR A 265 -8.71 13.95 1.32
CA THR A 265 -9.34 13.96 2.65
C THR A 265 -10.30 12.78 2.84
N GLN A 266 -11.08 12.43 1.81
CA GLN A 266 -11.96 11.26 1.87
C GLN A 266 -11.17 9.96 2.01
N ARG A 267 -10.09 9.78 1.24
CA ARG A 267 -9.22 8.61 1.36
C ARG A 267 -8.62 8.48 2.76
N LYS A 268 -8.15 9.59 3.35
CA LYS A 268 -7.67 9.61 4.73
C LYS A 268 -8.76 9.18 5.73
N ARG A 269 -9.98 9.70 5.57
CA ARG A 269 -11.14 9.29 6.40
C ARG A 269 -11.42 7.79 6.29
N MET A 270 -11.39 7.26 5.07
CA MET A 270 -11.63 5.82 4.84
C MET A 270 -10.53 4.95 5.45
N ASN A 271 -9.25 5.34 5.32
CA ASN A 271 -8.14 4.61 5.93
C ASN A 271 -8.24 4.58 7.46
N VAL A 272 -8.59 5.74 8.08
CA VAL A 272 -8.80 5.79 9.54
C VAL A 272 -10.04 4.99 9.95
N ALA A 273 -11.13 5.04 9.17
CA ALA A 273 -12.33 4.25 9.44
C ALA A 273 -12.04 2.74 9.36
N GLU A 274 -11.26 2.30 8.38
CA GLU A 274 -10.82 0.91 8.23
C GLU A 274 -10.01 0.48 9.46
N THR A 275 -9.00 1.27 9.87
CA THR A 275 -8.22 1.01 11.08
C THR A 275 -9.11 0.88 12.32
N LEU A 276 -10.10 1.76 12.46
CA LEU A 276 -11.05 1.71 13.58
C LEU A 276 -12.01 0.51 13.53
N LEU A 277 -12.39 0.05 12.34
CA LEU A 277 -13.21 -1.15 12.15
C LEU A 277 -12.43 -2.43 12.49
N LEU A 278 -11.14 -2.44 12.21
CA LEU A 278 -10.24 -3.56 12.53
C LEU A 278 -9.93 -3.65 14.03
N LEU A 279 -9.94 -2.52 14.75
CA LEU A 279 -9.96 -2.53 16.21
C LEU A 279 -11.27 -3.19 16.65
N ALA A 280 -11.18 -4.35 17.32
CA ALA A 280 -12.36 -5.07 17.79
C ALA A 280 -13.38 -4.07 18.37
N ALA A 281 -14.60 -4.08 17.84
CA ALA A 281 -15.64 -3.08 18.14
C ALA A 281 -15.89 -2.91 19.64
N SER A 282 -15.64 -3.98 20.43
CA SER A 282 -15.68 -3.98 21.89
C SER A 282 -14.55 -3.13 22.52
N LYS A 283 -13.30 -3.29 22.07
CA LYS A 283 -12.16 -2.50 22.56
C LYS A 283 -12.33 -1.01 22.23
N PHE A 284 -12.71 -0.70 20.98
CA PHE A 284 -13.01 0.67 20.57
C PHE A 284 -14.09 1.32 21.45
N SER A 285 -15.20 0.61 21.69
CA SER A 285 -16.29 1.11 22.52
C SER A 285 -15.84 1.38 23.98
N ILE A 286 -15.01 0.52 24.55
CA ILE A 286 -14.45 0.67 25.89
C ILE A 286 -13.54 1.91 25.96
N TYR A 287 -12.57 2.03 25.03
CA TYR A 287 -11.66 3.16 25.01
C TYR A 287 -12.38 4.47 24.70
N TYR A 288 -13.30 4.47 23.75
CA TYR A 288 -14.09 5.64 23.39
C TYR A 288 -14.89 6.15 24.60
N LYS A 289 -15.57 5.24 25.33
CA LYS A 289 -16.30 5.58 26.56
C LYS A 289 -15.36 6.13 27.64
N ARG A 290 -14.17 5.52 27.79
CA ARG A 290 -13.18 5.96 28.80
C ARG A 290 -12.69 7.40 28.53
N TYR A 291 -12.45 7.77 27.27
CA TYR A 291 -11.89 9.08 26.90
C TYR A 291 -12.95 10.14 26.61
N LYS A 292 -14.12 9.74 26.13
CA LYS A 292 -15.21 10.66 25.73
C LYS A 292 -16.40 10.66 26.69
N GLY A 293 -16.40 9.76 27.68
CA GLY A 293 -17.47 9.64 28.69
C GLY A 293 -18.77 9.00 28.18
N LYS A 294 -18.89 8.75 26.87
CA LYS A 294 -20.08 8.18 26.21
C LYS A 294 -19.70 7.08 25.27
N LEU A 295 -20.62 6.14 25.01
CA LEU A 295 -20.44 5.13 23.96
C LEU A 295 -20.54 5.75 22.56
N PRO A 296 -19.87 5.18 21.54
CA PRO A 296 -20.03 5.62 20.14
C PRO A 296 -21.48 5.63 19.67
N SER A 297 -22.30 4.66 20.08
CA SER A 297 -23.73 4.58 19.79
C SER A 297 -24.52 5.76 20.40
N GLU A 298 -24.20 6.14 21.64
CA GLU A 298 -24.86 7.29 22.30
C GLU A 298 -24.55 8.60 21.56
N VAL A 299 -23.32 8.77 21.12
CA VAL A 299 -22.92 9.97 20.36
C VAL A 299 -23.61 9.99 18.99
N ARG A 300 -23.71 8.84 18.30
CA ARG A 300 -24.43 8.71 17.03
C ARG A 300 -25.90 9.10 17.18
N ASN A 301 -26.56 8.57 18.22
CA ASN A 301 -27.96 8.88 18.48
C ASN A 301 -28.20 10.36 18.82
N LEU A 302 -27.24 11.02 19.48
CA LEU A 302 -27.29 12.47 19.74
C LEU A 302 -27.14 13.25 18.43
N ALA A 303 -26.22 12.89 17.56
CA ALA A 303 -26.02 13.52 16.27
C ALA A 303 -27.24 13.38 15.36
N CYS A 304 -27.86 12.19 15.30
CA CYS A 304 -29.09 11.95 14.54
C CYS A 304 -30.27 12.79 15.04
N LYS A 305 -30.41 12.98 16.36
CA LYS A 305 -31.46 13.84 16.94
C LYS A 305 -31.31 15.33 16.60
N HIS A 306 -30.07 15.82 16.44
CA HIS A 306 -29.79 17.21 16.10
C HIS A 306 -29.93 17.57 14.63
N HIS A 307 -29.87 16.58 13.72
CA HIS A 307 -29.86 16.85 12.27
C HIS A 307 -31.12 16.45 11.52
N ASN A 308 -32.18 15.99 12.18
CA ASN A 308 -33.42 15.49 11.52
C ASN A 308 -33.16 14.48 10.37
N PHE A 309 -32.03 13.81 10.37
CA PHE A 309 -31.75 12.73 9.43
C PHE A 309 -32.38 11.45 9.97
N LYS A 310 -33.36 10.89 9.24
CA LYS A 310 -33.74 9.49 9.39
C LYS A 310 -32.51 8.66 9.01
N CYS A 311 -31.88 8.05 10.00
CA CYS A 311 -30.80 7.11 9.80
C CYS A 311 -31.42 5.72 9.68
N ASP A 312 -31.35 5.12 8.51
CA ASP A 312 -31.88 3.76 8.24
C ASP A 312 -31.19 2.66 9.06
N TYR A 313 -30.25 3.03 9.96
CA TYR A 313 -29.47 2.15 10.85
C TYR A 313 -29.75 2.37 12.34
N CYS A 314 -30.83 3.09 12.70
CA CYS A 314 -31.14 3.41 14.09
C CYS A 314 -32.35 2.64 14.67
N ASP A 315 -32.77 1.54 14.01
CA ASP A 315 -33.75 0.60 14.55
C ASP A 315 -33.08 -0.60 15.21
#